data_72352e89dfe4c9db7e1419b9ba0e4130
#
_entry.id   72352e89dfe4c9db7e1419b9ba0e4130
#
_cell.length_a   1.000
_cell.length_b   1.000
_cell.length_c   1.000
_cell.angle_alpha   90.00
_cell.angle_beta   90.00
_cell.angle_gamma   90.00
#
_symmetry.space_group_name_H-M   'P 1'
#
loop_
_entity.id
_entity.type
_entity.pdbx_description
1 polymer ?
#
loop_
_entity_poly.entity_id
_entity_poly.type
_entity_poly.pdbx_seq_one_letter_code
_entity_poly.pdbx_strand_id
1 'polypeptide(L)'
;MRTLAVPATPRPPRRRTKLRFVVDTMLGAALMVVLHLFVVQVSVVKGSSMEPCLHDGDRLVVDRVTHNVGDVHRGDVVVLRYPLNPSVDFVKRVVGAPGDVIAMRAGVLYVDGKPADSYGCIHDHQELAEMTVPEGNFFVLGDNRPISCDSRSFGLVPEELIRGRVRVRFWPLATATIF
;
A
#
# COMPACT_ATOMS: atom_id res chain seq x y z
N MET A 1 67.70 13.91 43.64
CA MET A 1 66.57 14.04 42.76
C MET A 1 65.96 12.69 42.51
N ARG A 2 64.77 12.41 43.11
CA ARG A 2 64.03 11.15 42.85
C ARG A 2 63.01 11.38 41.76
N THR A 3 63.21 10.75 40.65
CA THR A 3 62.26 10.81 39.52
C THR A 3 61.03 9.95 39.88
N LEU A 4 59.89 10.61 40.04
CA LEU A 4 58.62 9.93 40.27
C LEU A 4 58.16 9.31 38.95
N ALA A 5 58.08 7.98 38.90
CA ALA A 5 57.51 7.24 37.75
C ALA A 5 55.98 7.44 37.72
N VAL A 6 55.47 7.96 36.63
CA VAL A 6 54.03 8.09 36.38
C VAL A 6 53.48 6.68 36.07
N PRO A 7 52.44 6.21 36.79
CA PRO A 7 51.87 4.90 36.52
C PRO A 7 51.17 4.87 35.16
N ALA A 8 51.48 3.86 34.36
CA ALA A 8 50.86 3.65 33.07
C ALA A 8 49.36 3.32 33.22
N THR A 9 48.51 4.08 32.58
CA THR A 9 47.07 3.80 32.56
C THR A 9 46.78 2.48 31.82
N PRO A 10 45.96 1.58 32.38
CA PRO A 10 45.64 0.31 31.75
C PRO A 10 44.80 0.54 30.46
N ARG A 11 45.26 0.00 29.34
CA ARG A 11 44.53 0.04 28.09
C ARG A 11 43.26 -0.80 28.19
N PRO A 12 42.12 -0.29 27.76
CA PRO A 12 40.85 -1.06 27.81
C PRO A 12 40.93 -2.31 26.93
N PRO A 13 40.32 -3.43 27.35
CA PRO A 13 40.46 -4.71 26.66
C PRO A 13 39.78 -4.66 25.28
N ARG A 14 40.55 -4.84 24.22
CA ARG A 14 40.16 -4.83 22.80
C ARG A 14 39.04 -5.85 22.42
N ARG A 15 38.80 -6.86 23.27
CA ARG A 15 37.80 -7.92 23.06
C ARG A 15 36.34 -7.43 23.18
N ARG A 16 36.06 -6.50 24.08
CA ARG A 16 34.70 -5.99 24.30
C ARG A 16 34.16 -5.15 23.13
N THR A 17 35.03 -4.49 22.40
CA THR A 17 34.68 -3.67 21.25
C THR A 17 34.24 -4.53 20.05
N LYS A 18 34.93 -5.64 19.79
CA LYS A 18 34.57 -6.57 18.69
C LYS A 18 33.24 -7.27 18.97
N LEU A 19 32.98 -7.70 20.21
CA LEU A 19 31.73 -8.33 20.58
C LEU A 19 30.54 -7.36 20.47
N ARG A 20 30.69 -6.12 20.90
CA ARG A 20 29.67 -5.08 20.75
C ARG A 20 29.36 -4.82 19.27
N PHE A 21 30.38 -4.66 18.45
CA PHE A 21 30.20 -4.47 17.01
C PHE A 21 29.41 -5.63 16.36
N VAL A 22 29.71 -6.88 16.71
CA VAL A 22 28.98 -8.05 16.23
C VAL A 22 27.52 -8.02 16.70
N VAL A 23 27.28 -7.72 17.97
CA VAL A 23 25.92 -7.63 18.53
C VAL A 23 25.12 -6.51 17.86
N ASP A 24 25.70 -5.33 17.69
CA ASP A 24 25.03 -4.18 17.06
C ASP A 24 24.70 -4.48 15.58
N THR A 25 25.60 -5.16 14.87
CA THR A 25 25.36 -5.59 13.48
C THR A 25 24.23 -6.62 13.40
N MET A 26 24.20 -7.59 14.32
CA MET A 26 23.12 -8.59 14.36
C MET A 26 21.77 -7.97 14.74
N LEU A 27 21.76 -7.04 15.69
CA LEU A 27 20.54 -6.28 16.03
C LEU A 27 20.04 -5.44 14.85
N GLY A 28 20.93 -4.76 14.14
CA GLY A 28 20.58 -4.00 12.94
C GLY A 28 20.04 -4.90 11.84
N ALA A 29 20.66 -6.04 11.59
CA ALA A 29 20.18 -7.03 10.63
C ALA A 29 18.80 -7.60 11.03
N ALA A 30 18.62 -7.95 12.31
CA ALA A 30 17.33 -8.44 12.82
C ALA A 30 16.23 -7.38 12.68
N LEU A 31 16.52 -6.11 13.00
CA LEU A 31 15.59 -5.00 12.82
C LEU A 31 15.21 -4.82 11.34
N MET A 32 16.17 -4.89 10.43
CA MET A 32 15.93 -4.82 8.97
C MET A 32 15.03 -5.97 8.50
N VAL A 33 15.24 -7.19 9.00
CA VAL A 33 14.38 -8.35 8.69
C VAL A 33 12.97 -8.12 9.21
N VAL A 34 12.81 -7.64 10.44
CA VAL A 34 11.49 -7.32 11.02
C VAL A 34 10.78 -6.25 10.19
N LEU A 35 11.47 -5.16 9.85
CA LEU A 35 10.91 -4.12 8.98
C LEU A 35 10.48 -4.69 7.63
N HIS A 36 11.31 -5.52 7.01
CA HIS A 36 10.99 -6.14 5.72
C HIS A 36 9.79 -7.09 5.79
N LEU A 37 9.67 -7.89 6.85
CA LEU A 37 8.61 -8.89 6.99
C LEU A 37 7.25 -8.30 7.39
N PHE A 38 7.24 -7.22 8.17
CA PHE A 38 6.01 -6.72 8.80
C PHE A 38 5.53 -5.37 8.29
N VAL A 39 6.40 -4.54 7.73
CA VAL A 39 6.06 -3.16 7.35
C VAL A 39 5.82 -3.00 5.85
N VAL A 40 6.63 -3.64 5.01
CA VAL A 40 6.65 -3.41 3.57
C VAL A 40 6.51 -4.72 2.81
N GLN A 41 5.56 -4.78 1.89
CA GLN A 41 5.43 -5.88 0.95
C GLN A 41 5.73 -5.38 -0.46
N VAL A 42 6.55 -6.15 -1.20
CA VAL A 42 6.72 -5.97 -2.64
C VAL A 42 5.70 -6.84 -3.36
N SER A 43 4.91 -6.23 -4.24
CA SER A 43 3.91 -6.92 -5.05
C SER A 43 4.18 -6.68 -6.53
N VAL A 44 3.84 -7.66 -7.37
CA VAL A 44 3.91 -7.55 -8.83
C VAL A 44 2.47 -7.49 -9.36
N VAL A 45 2.18 -6.46 -10.16
CA VAL A 45 0.88 -6.30 -10.82
C VAL A 45 0.70 -7.40 -11.85
N LYS A 46 -0.46 -8.03 -11.85
CA LYS A 46 -0.88 -8.98 -12.88
C LYS A 46 -2.19 -8.53 -13.50
N GLY A 47 -2.21 -8.41 -14.83
CA GLY A 47 -3.36 -7.97 -15.59
C GLY A 47 -3.43 -6.45 -15.78
N SER A 48 -4.44 -6.00 -16.49
CA SER A 48 -4.59 -4.65 -17.04
C SER A 48 -5.75 -3.85 -16.43
N SER A 49 -6.34 -4.32 -15.32
CA SER A 49 -7.50 -3.66 -14.69
C SER A 49 -7.21 -2.28 -14.10
N MET A 50 -5.94 -1.93 -13.89
CA MET A 50 -5.50 -0.64 -13.36
C MET A 50 -4.80 0.24 -14.41
N GLU A 51 -4.85 -0.14 -15.70
CA GLU A 51 -4.39 0.73 -16.78
C GLU A 51 -5.29 1.98 -16.89
N PRO A 52 -4.71 3.12 -17.26
CA PRO A 52 -3.30 3.35 -17.60
C PRO A 52 -2.39 3.62 -16.39
N CYS A 53 -2.94 3.65 -15.17
CA CYS A 53 -2.18 3.99 -13.96
C CYS A 53 -1.12 2.95 -13.61
N LEU A 54 -1.48 1.65 -13.65
CA LEU A 54 -0.57 0.53 -13.42
C LEU A 54 -0.69 -0.48 -14.56
N HIS A 55 0.46 -1.02 -14.99
CA HIS A 55 0.54 -1.99 -16.08
C HIS A 55 0.97 -3.36 -15.56
N ASP A 56 0.70 -4.38 -16.35
CA ASP A 56 1.18 -5.74 -16.07
C ASP A 56 2.70 -5.77 -15.92
N GLY A 57 3.19 -6.44 -14.87
CA GLY A 57 4.61 -6.52 -14.53
C GLY A 57 5.15 -5.37 -13.67
N ASP A 58 4.36 -4.30 -13.40
CA ASP A 58 4.76 -3.22 -12.49
C ASP A 58 5.04 -3.78 -11.08
N ARG A 59 6.11 -3.27 -10.44
CA ARG A 59 6.47 -3.66 -9.07
C ARG A 59 6.15 -2.55 -8.10
N LEU A 60 5.39 -2.91 -7.08
CA LEU A 60 4.81 -2.00 -6.11
C LEU A 60 5.41 -2.22 -4.73
N VAL A 61 5.60 -1.13 -4.02
CA VAL A 61 5.81 -1.11 -2.56
C VAL A 61 4.47 -0.90 -1.90
N VAL A 62 4.03 -1.87 -1.12
CA VAL A 62 2.75 -1.86 -0.40
C VAL A 62 3.02 -1.70 1.09
N ASP A 63 2.46 -0.67 1.68
CA ASP A 63 2.48 -0.39 3.10
C ASP A 63 1.37 -1.19 3.79
N ARG A 64 1.75 -2.06 4.72
CA ARG A 64 0.84 -2.96 5.44
C ARG A 64 0.51 -2.50 6.86
N VAL A 65 1.19 -1.50 7.36
CA VAL A 65 1.11 -1.10 8.78
C VAL A 65 0.19 0.08 9.00
N THR A 66 0.28 1.09 8.15
CA THR A 66 -0.51 2.32 8.29
C THR A 66 -1.97 2.16 7.87
N HIS A 67 -2.38 0.99 7.35
CA HIS A 67 -3.79 0.75 6.99
C HIS A 67 -4.69 0.35 8.17
N ASN A 68 -4.12 0.17 9.36
CA ASN A 68 -4.84 -0.45 10.48
C ASN A 68 -5.81 0.46 11.25
N VAL A 69 -5.94 1.74 10.93
CA VAL A 69 -6.96 2.61 11.59
C VAL A 69 -7.22 3.86 10.74
N GLY A 70 -8.29 3.86 9.95
CA GLY A 70 -8.82 5.09 9.35
C GLY A 70 -7.95 5.82 8.32
N ASP A 71 -6.90 5.19 7.82
CA ASP A 71 -5.87 5.81 6.98
C ASP A 71 -6.05 5.52 5.47
N VAL A 72 -7.11 4.80 5.10
CA VAL A 72 -7.46 4.55 3.70
C VAL A 72 -8.45 5.61 3.25
N HIS A 73 -8.03 6.38 2.26
CA HIS A 73 -8.81 7.52 1.77
C HIS A 73 -9.22 7.30 0.32
N ARG A 74 -10.23 8.06 -0.10
CA ARG A 74 -10.63 8.15 -1.50
C ARG A 74 -9.45 8.60 -2.37
N GLY A 75 -9.19 7.87 -3.45
CA GLY A 75 -8.06 8.06 -4.35
C GLY A 75 -6.92 7.07 -4.12
N ASP A 76 -6.82 6.48 -2.94
CA ASP A 76 -5.76 5.52 -2.64
C ASP A 76 -5.84 4.28 -3.55
N VAL A 77 -4.68 3.80 -3.99
CA VAL A 77 -4.56 2.49 -4.63
C VAL A 77 -4.23 1.46 -3.56
N VAL A 78 -5.07 0.45 -3.44
CA VAL A 78 -4.97 -0.58 -2.39
C VAL A 78 -4.80 -1.97 -2.98
N VAL A 79 -4.09 -2.81 -2.23
CA VAL A 79 -4.10 -4.27 -2.42
C VAL A 79 -5.14 -4.83 -1.47
N LEU A 80 -6.05 -5.64 -1.99
CA LEU A 80 -7.13 -6.24 -1.21
C LEU A 80 -7.28 -7.72 -1.54
N ARG A 81 -7.79 -8.50 -0.59
CA ARG A 81 -8.24 -9.87 -0.86
C ARG A 81 -9.55 -9.82 -1.63
N TYR A 82 -9.64 -10.60 -2.71
CA TYR A 82 -10.87 -10.70 -3.49
C TYR A 82 -11.99 -11.28 -2.63
N PRO A 83 -13.13 -10.57 -2.42
CA PRO A 83 -14.15 -10.99 -1.46
C PRO A 83 -14.75 -12.38 -1.73
N LEU A 84 -14.86 -12.76 -3.01
CA LEU A 84 -15.41 -14.07 -3.40
C LEU A 84 -14.37 -15.20 -3.40
N ASN A 85 -13.06 -14.86 -3.35
CA ASN A 85 -11.96 -15.83 -3.23
C ASN A 85 -10.76 -15.18 -2.53
N PRO A 86 -10.70 -15.22 -1.19
CA PRO A 86 -9.64 -14.54 -0.41
C PRO A 86 -8.21 -15.07 -0.62
N SER A 87 -8.04 -16.11 -1.43
CA SER A 87 -6.71 -16.59 -1.84
C SER A 87 -6.09 -15.76 -2.96
N VAL A 88 -6.86 -14.85 -3.57
CA VAL A 88 -6.43 -13.99 -4.66
C VAL A 88 -6.40 -12.55 -4.18
N ASP A 89 -5.30 -11.88 -4.43
CA ASP A 89 -5.15 -10.45 -4.15
C ASP A 89 -5.46 -9.64 -5.43
N PHE A 90 -6.24 -8.57 -5.27
CA PHE A 90 -6.52 -7.58 -6.30
C PHE A 90 -5.86 -6.25 -5.96
N VAL A 91 -5.51 -5.49 -7.00
CA VAL A 91 -5.12 -4.08 -6.88
C VAL A 91 -6.25 -3.23 -7.45
N LYS A 92 -6.79 -2.29 -6.69
CA LYS A 92 -7.89 -1.41 -7.07
C LYS A 92 -7.72 -0.03 -6.45
N ARG A 93 -8.46 0.95 -6.98
CA ARG A 93 -8.53 2.30 -6.41
C ARG A 93 -9.76 2.43 -5.53
N VAL A 94 -9.58 2.99 -4.34
CA VAL A 94 -10.70 3.41 -3.48
C VAL A 94 -11.35 4.63 -4.10
N VAL A 95 -12.63 4.51 -4.42
CA VAL A 95 -13.43 5.60 -5.00
C VAL A 95 -14.60 6.01 -4.12
N GLY A 96 -14.93 5.21 -3.12
CA GLY A 96 -15.88 5.54 -2.06
C GLY A 96 -15.34 5.07 -0.71
N ALA A 97 -15.27 5.97 0.25
CA ALA A 97 -14.91 5.73 1.65
C ALA A 97 -16.17 5.74 2.54
N PRO A 98 -16.10 5.27 3.80
CA PRO A 98 -17.24 5.32 4.73
C PRO A 98 -17.88 6.69 4.78
N GLY A 99 -19.23 6.72 4.63
CA GLY A 99 -20.04 7.93 4.61
C GLY A 99 -20.20 8.60 3.24
N ASP A 100 -19.36 8.28 2.25
CA ASP A 100 -19.52 8.83 0.89
C ASP A 100 -20.82 8.34 0.24
N VAL A 101 -21.49 9.23 -0.48
CA VAL A 101 -22.64 8.90 -1.35
C VAL A 101 -22.13 8.76 -2.77
N ILE A 102 -22.16 7.54 -3.31
CA ILE A 102 -21.63 7.21 -4.63
C ILE A 102 -22.73 6.90 -5.63
N ALA A 103 -22.54 7.28 -6.88
CA ALA A 103 -23.38 6.92 -8.03
C ALA A 103 -22.52 6.85 -9.29
N MET A 104 -22.97 6.10 -10.31
CA MET A 104 -22.39 6.20 -11.67
C MET A 104 -23.49 6.52 -12.67
N ARG A 105 -23.22 7.47 -13.57
CA ARG A 105 -24.13 7.91 -14.60
C ARG A 105 -23.36 8.02 -15.92
N ALA A 106 -23.79 7.25 -16.91
CA ALA A 106 -23.12 7.14 -18.21
C ALA A 106 -21.61 6.83 -18.09
N GLY A 107 -21.24 5.98 -17.11
CA GLY A 107 -19.86 5.59 -16.83
C GLY A 107 -19.04 6.59 -15.99
N VAL A 108 -19.57 7.78 -15.70
CA VAL A 108 -18.92 8.79 -14.86
C VAL A 108 -19.25 8.53 -13.40
N LEU A 109 -18.23 8.45 -12.55
CA LEU A 109 -18.39 8.34 -11.10
C LEU A 109 -18.76 9.70 -10.49
N TYR A 110 -19.76 9.70 -9.63
CA TYR A 110 -20.13 10.82 -8.77
C TYR A 110 -19.94 10.42 -7.32
N VAL A 111 -19.37 11.33 -6.53
CA VAL A 111 -19.27 11.22 -5.07
C VAL A 111 -19.83 12.49 -4.47
N ASP A 112 -20.78 12.35 -3.55
CA ASP A 112 -21.51 13.47 -2.94
C ASP A 112 -22.12 14.42 -3.99
N GLY A 113 -22.63 13.85 -5.08
CA GLY A 113 -23.24 14.58 -6.18
C GLY A 113 -22.25 15.28 -7.13
N LYS A 114 -20.94 15.15 -6.92
CA LYS A 114 -19.89 15.79 -7.74
C LYS A 114 -19.16 14.74 -8.58
N PRO A 115 -18.80 15.04 -9.85
CA PRO A 115 -17.95 14.16 -10.64
C PRO A 115 -16.61 13.92 -9.96
N ALA A 116 -16.17 12.66 -9.85
CA ALA A 116 -15.00 12.24 -9.08
C ALA A 116 -13.95 11.46 -9.92
N ASP A 117 -14.14 11.31 -11.22
CA ASP A 117 -13.21 10.58 -12.10
C ASP A 117 -12.02 11.44 -12.57
N SER A 118 -11.14 11.82 -11.64
CA SER A 118 -9.95 12.64 -11.92
C SER A 118 -8.66 11.83 -12.14
N TYR A 119 -8.74 10.50 -12.24
CA TYR A 119 -7.57 9.63 -12.22
C TYR A 119 -7.09 9.13 -13.60
N GLY A 120 -7.60 9.71 -14.70
CA GLY A 120 -7.25 9.29 -16.05
C GLY A 120 -7.78 7.90 -16.42
N CYS A 121 -8.93 7.52 -15.87
CA CYS A 121 -9.55 6.22 -16.08
C CYS A 121 -9.98 5.99 -17.52
N ILE A 122 -9.97 4.74 -17.95
CA ILE A 122 -10.65 4.29 -19.16
C ILE A 122 -12.10 4.00 -18.78
N HIS A 123 -13.04 4.79 -19.31
CA HIS A 123 -14.47 4.71 -18.95
C HIS A 123 -15.22 3.62 -19.72
N ASP A 124 -16.32 3.17 -19.12
CA ASP A 124 -17.38 2.39 -19.77
C ASP A 124 -18.69 3.20 -19.73
N HIS A 125 -19.83 2.54 -19.91
CA HIS A 125 -21.16 3.16 -19.86
C HIS A 125 -22.02 2.58 -18.72
N GLN A 126 -21.40 2.00 -17.70
CA GLN A 126 -22.15 1.37 -16.62
C GLN A 126 -22.84 2.43 -15.75
N GLU A 127 -24.01 2.03 -15.22
CA GLU A 127 -24.80 2.79 -14.29
C GLU A 127 -24.68 2.16 -12.90
N LEU A 128 -24.65 2.98 -11.87
CA LEU A 128 -24.76 2.58 -10.47
C LEU A 128 -25.78 3.49 -9.80
N ALA A 129 -26.83 2.89 -9.25
CA ALA A 129 -27.80 3.61 -8.44
C ALA A 129 -27.09 4.25 -7.24
N GLU A 130 -27.58 5.40 -6.81
CA GLU A 130 -27.02 6.11 -5.66
C GLU A 130 -27.06 5.22 -4.42
N MET A 131 -25.94 5.12 -3.73
CA MET A 131 -25.79 4.38 -2.48
C MET A 131 -24.80 5.07 -1.54
N THR A 132 -25.04 4.96 -0.23
CA THR A 132 -24.09 5.40 0.79
C THR A 132 -23.16 4.24 1.13
N VAL A 133 -21.84 4.50 1.20
CA VAL A 133 -20.85 3.53 1.65
C VAL A 133 -20.94 3.40 3.17
N PRO A 134 -21.28 2.21 3.72
CA PRO A 134 -21.39 2.02 5.16
C PRO A 134 -20.03 2.09 5.87
N GLU A 135 -20.06 2.34 7.19
CA GLU A 135 -18.88 2.27 8.04
C GLU A 135 -18.15 0.93 7.91
N GLY A 136 -16.80 0.98 7.92
CA GLY A 136 -15.94 -0.20 7.79
C GLY A 136 -15.93 -0.84 6.39
N ASN A 137 -16.48 -0.15 5.38
CA ASN A 137 -16.52 -0.65 4.00
C ASN A 137 -15.97 0.40 3.03
N PHE A 138 -15.45 -0.10 1.91
CA PHE A 138 -14.95 0.72 0.82
C PHE A 138 -15.58 0.28 -0.51
N PHE A 139 -15.78 1.25 -1.40
CA PHE A 139 -16.14 0.98 -2.78
C PHE A 139 -14.89 1.19 -3.65
N VAL A 140 -14.48 0.15 -4.36
CA VAL A 140 -13.25 0.16 -5.14
C VAL A 140 -13.52 -0.09 -6.62
N LEU A 141 -12.78 0.61 -7.48
CA LEU A 141 -12.84 0.41 -8.93
C LEU A 141 -11.44 0.17 -9.52
N GLY A 142 -11.40 -0.52 -10.65
CA GLY A 142 -10.22 -0.49 -11.49
C GLY A 142 -10.20 0.77 -12.34
N ASP A 143 -9.01 1.26 -12.69
CA ASP A 143 -8.87 2.43 -13.55
C ASP A 143 -9.24 2.09 -15.00
N ASN A 144 -9.11 0.83 -15.41
CA ASN A 144 -9.62 0.30 -16.67
C ASN A 144 -11.04 -0.28 -16.47
N ARG A 145 -12.04 0.60 -16.43
CA ARG A 145 -13.44 0.29 -16.10
C ARG A 145 -14.03 -0.84 -16.93
N PRO A 146 -13.82 -0.91 -18.28
CA PRO A 146 -14.45 -1.92 -19.14
C PRO A 146 -14.07 -3.36 -18.80
N ILE A 147 -12.85 -3.59 -18.30
CA ILE A 147 -12.33 -4.94 -18.06
C ILE A 147 -12.10 -5.26 -16.58
N SER A 148 -12.40 -4.33 -15.70
CA SER A 148 -12.15 -4.49 -14.25
C SER A 148 -13.25 -5.30 -13.58
N CYS A 149 -12.86 -6.38 -12.91
CA CYS A 149 -13.69 -7.00 -11.88
C CYS A 149 -13.45 -6.23 -10.56
N ASP A 150 -14.46 -5.50 -10.09
CA ASP A 150 -14.39 -4.59 -8.95
C ASP A 150 -15.73 -4.51 -8.20
N SER A 151 -15.92 -3.51 -7.35
CA SER A 151 -17.13 -3.40 -6.51
C SER A 151 -18.44 -3.37 -7.28
N ARG A 152 -18.44 -3.06 -8.56
CA ARG A 152 -19.62 -3.19 -9.42
C ARG A 152 -20.05 -4.65 -9.60
N SER A 153 -19.10 -5.57 -9.48
CA SER A 153 -19.33 -7.02 -9.67
C SER A 153 -19.46 -7.77 -8.36
N PHE A 154 -18.64 -7.44 -7.34
CA PHE A 154 -18.57 -8.17 -6.08
C PHE A 154 -19.05 -7.38 -4.86
N GLY A 155 -19.48 -6.13 -5.03
CA GLY A 155 -19.99 -5.30 -3.96
C GLY A 155 -18.91 -4.58 -3.14
N LEU A 156 -19.30 -4.13 -1.96
CA LEU A 156 -18.42 -3.42 -1.04
C LEU A 156 -17.28 -4.30 -0.52
N VAL A 157 -16.16 -3.68 -0.22
CA VAL A 157 -14.99 -4.34 0.37
C VAL A 157 -14.89 -3.97 1.84
N PRO A 158 -15.07 -4.94 2.77
CA PRO A 158 -14.78 -4.73 4.17
C PRO A 158 -13.31 -4.33 4.39
N GLU A 159 -13.08 -3.43 5.34
CA GLU A 159 -11.74 -2.92 5.67
C GLU A 159 -10.73 -4.04 5.96
N GLU A 160 -11.17 -5.10 6.62
CA GLU A 160 -10.35 -6.29 6.96
C GLU A 160 -9.80 -7.04 5.74
N LEU A 161 -10.40 -6.87 4.57
CA LEU A 161 -9.90 -7.44 3.32
C LEU A 161 -8.81 -6.58 2.67
N ILE A 162 -8.62 -5.34 3.11
CA ILE A 162 -7.55 -4.48 2.62
C ILE A 162 -6.24 -4.96 3.24
N ARG A 163 -5.28 -5.30 2.38
CA ARG A 163 -3.95 -5.81 2.75
C ARG A 163 -2.94 -4.71 2.98
N GLY A 164 -3.14 -3.58 2.33
CA GLY A 164 -2.27 -2.42 2.43
C GLY A 164 -2.47 -1.43 1.29
N ARG A 165 -1.85 -0.27 1.44
CA ARG A 165 -1.88 0.83 0.48
C ARG A 165 -0.62 0.83 -0.38
N VAL A 166 -0.78 1.00 -1.68
CA VAL A 166 0.34 1.19 -2.61
C VAL A 166 0.95 2.56 -2.34
N ARG A 167 2.25 2.59 -2.07
CA ARG A 167 2.99 3.85 -1.84
C ARG A 167 3.84 4.23 -3.03
N VAL A 168 4.45 3.25 -3.68
CA VAL A 168 5.41 3.50 -4.75
C VAL A 168 5.30 2.40 -5.81
N ARG A 169 5.24 2.78 -7.08
CA ARG A 169 5.66 1.93 -8.18
C ARG A 169 7.14 2.21 -8.41
N PHE A 170 8.01 1.24 -8.12
CA PHE A 170 9.44 1.42 -8.24
C PHE A 170 10.05 0.78 -9.50
N TRP A 171 9.28 -0.05 -10.19
CA TRP A 171 9.69 -0.66 -11.45
C TRP A 171 8.53 -0.68 -12.44
N PRO A 172 8.76 -0.37 -13.72
CA PRO A 172 10.02 0.07 -14.35
C PRO A 172 10.47 1.45 -13.85
N LEU A 173 11.79 1.68 -13.76
CA LEU A 173 12.34 2.94 -13.25
C LEU A 173 11.90 4.16 -14.07
N ALA A 174 11.71 3.97 -15.39
CA ALA A 174 11.27 5.05 -16.29
C ALA A 174 9.87 5.60 -15.95
N THR A 175 9.03 4.82 -15.26
CA THR A 175 7.67 5.17 -14.86
C THR A 175 7.49 5.15 -13.36
N ALA A 176 8.57 5.19 -12.56
CA ALA A 176 8.51 5.21 -11.11
C ALA A 176 7.63 6.36 -10.61
N THR A 177 6.71 6.07 -9.66
CA THR A 177 5.69 7.02 -9.20
C THR A 177 5.38 6.76 -7.73
N ILE A 178 5.13 7.86 -6.99
CA ILE A 178 4.65 7.83 -5.60
C ILE A 178 3.13 8.06 -5.65
N PHE A 179 2.37 7.28 -4.85
CA PHE A 179 0.92 7.32 -4.74
C PHE A 179 0.48 8.01 -3.46
#